data_5dafef173468299f611bc598c16a420c
#
_entry.id   5dafef173468299f611bc598c16a420c
#
_cell.length_a   1.000
_cell.length_b   1.000
_cell.length_c   1.000
_cell.angle_alpha   90.00
_cell.angle_beta   90.00
_cell.angle_gamma   90.00
#
_symmetry.space_group_name_H-M   'P 1'
#
loop_
_entity.id
_entity.type
_entity.pdbx_description
1 polymer ?
#
loop_
_entity_poly.entity_id
_entity_poly.type
_entity_poly.pdbx_seq_one_letter_code
_entity_poly.pdbx_strand_id
1 'polypeptide(L)'
;MLNAYQDEIFCVRGNCEAEVDQMVLGFPVLADYALLPLGERMIYITHGHVFNKENLPPMKAGDILLHGHTHVPACEAFGPYVYMNPGSVSIPKDGTPRSYMTLEGETFTWRTLEGETFNHFQAGT
;
A
#
# COMPACT_ATOMS: atom_id res chain seq x y z
N MET A 1 4.59 -3.48 20.91
CA MET A 1 5.02 -4.40 19.85
C MET A 1 5.54 -3.67 18.61
N LEU A 2 4.78 -2.75 18.04
CA LEU A 2 5.22 -2.05 16.82
C LEU A 2 6.48 -1.21 17.03
N ASN A 3 6.63 -0.56 18.17
CA ASN A 3 7.82 0.25 18.47
C ASN A 3 9.13 -0.56 18.49
N ALA A 4 9.05 -1.88 18.70
CA ALA A 4 10.24 -2.75 18.66
C ALA A 4 10.85 -2.81 17.25
N TYR A 5 10.07 -2.49 16.22
CA TYR A 5 10.48 -2.50 14.81
C TYR A 5 10.49 -1.11 14.20
N GLN A 6 10.53 -0.06 15.03
CA GLN A 6 10.35 1.33 14.56
C GLN A 6 11.31 1.75 13.44
N ASP A 7 12.53 1.21 13.43
CA ASP A 7 13.53 1.53 12.41
C ASP A 7 13.28 0.80 11.07
N GLU A 8 12.29 -0.10 11.03
CA GLU A 8 11.95 -0.90 9.86
C GLU A 8 10.57 -0.56 9.30
N ILE A 9 9.86 0.40 9.90
CA ILE A 9 8.48 0.73 9.55
C ILE A 9 8.40 2.10 8.89
N PHE A 10 7.77 2.14 7.71
CA PHE A 10 7.30 3.37 7.07
C PHE A 10 5.77 3.32 7.06
N CYS A 11 5.15 4.37 7.54
CA CYS A 11 3.70 4.43 7.70
C CYS A 11 3.13 5.66 6.99
N VAL A 12 1.98 5.49 6.34
CA VAL A 12 1.20 6.61 5.83
C VAL A 12 -0.08 6.76 6.65
N ARG A 13 -0.59 7.99 6.73
CA ARG A 13 -1.75 8.31 7.53
C ARG A 13 -3.03 7.77 6.90
N GLY A 14 -3.78 6.97 7.66
CA GLY A 14 -5.15 6.63 7.32
C GLY A 14 -6.11 7.74 7.76
N ASN A 15 -7.40 7.54 7.50
CA ASN A 15 -8.42 8.53 7.88
C ASN A 15 -8.78 8.47 9.37
N CYS A 16 -8.24 7.51 10.11
CA CYS A 16 -8.48 7.36 11.55
C CYS A 16 -7.26 7.67 12.42
N GLU A 17 -6.09 7.88 11.84
CA GLU A 17 -4.88 8.21 12.59
C GLU A 17 -4.94 9.66 13.08
N ALA A 18 -4.52 9.87 14.33
CA ALA A 18 -4.56 11.17 15.00
C ALA A 18 -3.19 11.47 15.63
N GLU A 19 -3.02 12.70 16.11
CA GLU A 19 -1.79 13.12 16.78
C GLU A 19 -1.47 12.27 18.00
N VAL A 20 -2.48 11.74 18.68
CA VAL A 20 -2.28 10.87 19.84
C VAL A 20 -1.56 9.57 19.44
N ASP A 21 -1.81 9.05 18.24
CA ASP A 21 -1.11 7.87 17.75
C ASP A 21 0.37 8.17 17.53
N GLN A 22 0.70 9.36 17.02
CA GLN A 22 2.08 9.77 16.87
C GLN A 22 2.79 9.92 18.22
N MET A 23 2.07 10.28 19.28
CA MET A 23 2.64 10.43 20.61
C MET A 23 3.07 9.10 21.22
N VAL A 24 2.43 7.99 20.85
CA VAL A 24 2.71 6.67 21.42
C VAL A 24 3.55 5.78 20.53
N LEU A 25 3.62 6.07 19.21
CA LEU A 25 4.39 5.29 18.23
C LEU A 25 5.75 5.92 17.99
N GLY A 26 6.78 5.08 17.93
CA GLY A 26 8.17 5.51 17.73
C GLY A 26 8.56 5.74 16.26
N PHE A 27 7.58 5.76 15.34
CA PHE A 27 7.79 5.99 13.91
C PHE A 27 6.71 6.93 13.37
N PRO A 28 6.97 7.66 12.25
CA PRO A 28 5.98 8.59 11.69
C PRO A 28 4.70 7.91 11.23
N VAL A 29 3.54 8.45 11.59
CA VAL A 29 2.22 7.93 11.20
C VAL A 29 1.33 8.98 10.55
N LEU A 30 1.78 10.25 10.43
CA LEU A 30 0.98 11.36 9.94
C LEU A 30 1.28 11.76 8.49
N ALA A 31 2.16 11.04 7.81
CA ALA A 31 2.47 11.31 6.41
C ALA A 31 1.28 10.96 5.51
N ASP A 32 0.86 11.89 4.65
CA ASP A 32 -0.26 11.66 3.74
C ASP A 32 0.10 10.72 2.61
N TYR A 33 1.36 10.65 2.22
CA TYR A 33 1.85 9.69 1.22
C TYR A 33 3.35 9.43 1.43
N ALA A 34 3.81 8.33 0.84
CA ALA A 34 5.23 7.97 0.81
C ALA A 34 5.62 7.58 -0.62
N LEU A 35 6.89 7.71 -0.94
CA LEU A 35 7.44 7.37 -2.24
C LEU A 35 8.49 6.29 -2.09
N LEU A 36 8.41 5.26 -2.92
CA LEU A 36 9.40 4.19 -2.97
C LEU A 36 9.82 3.98 -4.42
N PRO A 37 11.09 4.25 -4.77
CA PRO A 37 11.56 4.00 -6.11
C PRO A 37 11.73 2.51 -6.38
N LEU A 38 11.37 2.08 -7.59
CA LEU A 38 11.52 0.71 -8.06
C LEU A 38 12.02 0.75 -9.52
N GLY A 39 13.35 0.68 -9.70
CA GLY A 39 13.95 0.87 -11.00
C GLY A 39 13.64 2.28 -11.53
N GLU A 40 13.04 2.36 -12.71
CA GLU A 40 12.62 3.63 -13.31
C GLU A 40 11.21 4.04 -12.90
N ARG A 41 10.51 3.19 -12.13
CA ARG A 41 9.17 3.46 -11.65
C ARG A 41 9.20 4.07 -10.26
N MET A 42 8.16 4.80 -9.91
CA MET A 42 7.93 5.29 -8.57
C MET A 42 6.66 4.66 -8.03
N ILE A 43 6.75 4.11 -6.82
CA ILE A 43 5.57 3.62 -6.11
C ILE A 43 5.09 4.72 -5.20
N TYR A 44 3.86 5.20 -5.43
CA TYR A 44 3.19 6.17 -4.57
C TYR A 44 2.33 5.41 -3.59
N ILE A 45 2.67 5.50 -2.30
CA ILE A 45 1.99 4.79 -1.23
C ILE A 45 1.13 5.78 -0.47
N THR A 46 -0.17 5.50 -0.39
CA THR A 46 -1.13 6.35 0.31
C THR A 46 -2.19 5.47 0.95
N HIS A 47 -3.01 6.03 1.84
CA HIS A 47 -4.13 5.28 2.40
C HIS A 47 -5.25 5.10 1.36
N GLY A 48 -5.55 6.13 0.60
CA GLY A 48 -6.58 6.10 -0.43
C GLY A 48 -7.78 7.00 -0.16
N HIS A 49 -7.85 7.62 1.02
CA HIS A 49 -8.96 8.54 1.34
C HIS A 49 -8.74 9.94 0.76
N VAL A 50 -7.50 10.32 0.47
CA VAL A 50 -7.14 11.60 -0.17
C VAL A 50 -6.66 11.36 -1.58
N PHE A 51 -5.54 10.65 -1.73
CA PHE A 51 -4.98 10.30 -3.05
C PHE A 51 -5.45 8.91 -3.46
N ASN A 52 -6.06 8.81 -4.64
CA ASN A 52 -6.63 7.59 -5.21
C ASN A 52 -6.74 7.76 -6.73
N LYS A 53 -7.43 6.84 -7.43
CA LYS A 53 -7.58 6.92 -8.90
C LYS A 53 -8.31 8.17 -9.37
N GLU A 54 -9.16 8.75 -8.55
CA GLU A 54 -9.92 9.97 -8.87
C GLU A 54 -9.17 11.24 -8.49
N ASN A 55 -8.17 11.14 -7.64
CA ASN A 55 -7.34 12.26 -7.18
C ASN A 55 -5.90 11.82 -7.10
N LEU A 56 -5.22 11.82 -8.26
CA LEU A 56 -3.87 11.27 -8.37
C LEU A 56 -2.82 12.20 -7.76
N PRO A 57 -1.79 11.62 -7.09
CA PRO A 57 -0.55 12.35 -6.84
C PRO A 57 0.17 12.62 -8.18
N PRO A 58 1.26 13.39 -8.18
CA PRO A 58 1.97 13.73 -9.43
C PRO A 58 2.75 12.53 -9.99
N MET A 59 2.05 11.65 -10.69
CA MET A 59 2.58 10.39 -11.23
C MET A 59 3.02 10.52 -12.68
N LYS A 60 3.95 9.69 -13.09
CA LYS A 60 4.41 9.54 -14.48
C LYS A 60 3.98 8.20 -15.03
N ALA A 61 3.96 8.07 -16.36
CA ALA A 61 3.63 6.81 -17.03
C ALA A 61 4.51 5.67 -16.48
N GLY A 62 3.88 4.55 -16.16
CA GLY A 62 4.54 3.38 -15.59
C GLY A 62 4.60 3.37 -14.08
N ASP A 63 4.28 4.46 -13.40
CA ASP A 63 4.28 4.51 -11.95
C ASP A 63 3.14 3.70 -11.35
N ILE A 64 3.30 3.35 -10.08
CA ILE A 64 2.38 2.49 -9.34
C ILE A 64 1.72 3.29 -8.23
N LEU A 65 0.39 3.24 -8.17
CA LEU A 65 -0.38 3.78 -7.05
C LEU A 65 -0.80 2.62 -6.14
N LEU A 66 -0.25 2.60 -4.93
CA LEU A 66 -0.53 1.58 -3.94
C LEU A 66 -1.30 2.21 -2.79
N HIS A 67 -2.55 1.78 -2.59
CA HIS A 67 -3.35 2.27 -1.47
C HIS A 67 -4.30 1.21 -0.94
N GLY A 68 -4.73 1.38 0.31
CA GLY A 68 -5.74 0.55 0.95
C GLY A 68 -7.12 1.19 0.90
N HIS A 69 -7.69 1.51 2.05
CA HIS A 69 -8.96 2.20 2.25
C HIS A 69 -10.22 1.39 1.85
N THR A 70 -10.25 0.81 0.67
CA THR A 70 -11.41 0.04 0.19
C THR A 70 -11.54 -1.34 0.85
N HIS A 71 -10.46 -1.85 1.46
CA HIS A 71 -10.37 -3.18 2.07
C HIS A 71 -10.54 -4.32 1.05
N VAL A 72 -10.29 -4.06 -0.23
CA VAL A 72 -10.39 -5.04 -1.31
C VAL A 72 -9.06 -5.13 -2.04
N PRO A 73 -8.43 -6.32 -2.10
CA PRO A 73 -7.17 -6.46 -2.84
C PRO A 73 -7.40 -6.22 -4.33
N ALA A 74 -6.46 -5.56 -4.97
CA ALA A 74 -6.57 -5.23 -6.39
C ALA A 74 -5.20 -5.11 -7.04
N CYS A 75 -5.17 -5.40 -8.34
CA CYS A 75 -4.05 -5.12 -9.22
C CYS A 75 -4.62 -4.86 -10.61
N GLU A 76 -4.64 -3.59 -11.03
CA GLU A 76 -5.24 -3.24 -12.32
C GLU A 76 -4.50 -2.08 -12.98
N ALA A 77 -4.39 -2.16 -14.32
CA ALA A 77 -3.90 -1.03 -15.10
C ALA A 77 -5.01 0.01 -15.26
N PHE A 78 -4.65 1.28 -15.11
CA PHE A 78 -5.56 2.37 -15.43
C PHE A 78 -4.78 3.49 -16.14
N GLY A 79 -5.10 3.72 -17.41
CA GLY A 79 -4.31 4.63 -18.24
C GLY A 79 -2.86 4.16 -18.29
N PRO A 80 -1.87 5.07 -18.12
CA PRO A 80 -0.45 4.70 -18.13
C PRO A 80 0.05 4.18 -16.78
N TYR A 81 -0.83 3.98 -15.77
CA TYR A 81 -0.47 3.65 -14.41
C TYR A 81 -0.94 2.25 -14.02
N VAL A 82 -0.42 1.76 -12.88
CA VAL A 82 -0.91 0.52 -12.26
C VAL A 82 -1.42 0.86 -10.87
N TYR A 83 -2.63 0.41 -10.55
CA TYR A 83 -3.21 0.52 -9.22
C TYR A 83 -3.08 -0.82 -8.51
N MET A 84 -2.62 -0.78 -7.26
CA MET A 84 -2.52 -1.95 -6.39
C MET A 84 -3.13 -1.67 -5.03
N ASN A 85 -3.76 -2.67 -4.46
CA ASN A 85 -4.32 -2.61 -3.11
C ASN A 85 -4.00 -3.93 -2.39
N PRO A 86 -3.39 -3.89 -1.20
CA PRO A 86 -3.04 -5.11 -0.48
C PRO A 86 -4.25 -5.82 0.14
N GLY A 87 -5.41 -5.19 0.18
CA GLY A 87 -6.57 -5.69 0.89
C GLY A 87 -6.57 -5.28 2.35
N SER A 88 -7.15 -6.11 3.22
CA SER A 88 -7.22 -5.83 4.64
C SER A 88 -6.85 -7.06 5.46
N VAL A 89 -6.03 -6.86 6.49
CA VAL A 89 -5.67 -7.93 7.42
C VAL A 89 -6.77 -8.17 8.46
N SER A 90 -7.65 -7.20 8.69
CA SER A 90 -8.64 -7.26 9.76
C SER A 90 -10.08 -7.25 9.29
N ILE A 91 -10.43 -6.41 8.29
CA ILE A 91 -11.81 -6.19 7.86
C ILE A 91 -11.89 -6.25 6.32
N PRO A 92 -11.67 -7.43 5.71
CA PRO A 92 -11.81 -7.56 4.26
C PRO A 92 -13.26 -7.37 3.83
N LYS A 93 -13.45 -6.87 2.61
CA LYS A 93 -14.78 -6.61 2.04
C LYS A 93 -14.97 -7.38 0.74
N ASP A 94 -16.19 -7.40 0.24
CA ASP A 94 -16.58 -8.04 -1.03
C ASP A 94 -16.21 -9.52 -1.11
N GLY A 95 -16.23 -10.24 0.03
CA GLY A 95 -15.92 -11.66 0.07
C GLY A 95 -14.44 -11.99 -0.13
N THR A 96 -13.56 -11.00 -0.05
CA THR A 96 -12.12 -11.20 -0.22
C THR A 96 -11.48 -11.74 1.06
N PRO A 97 -10.33 -12.46 0.96
CA PRO A 97 -9.65 -12.97 2.15
C PRO A 97 -8.94 -11.86 2.93
N ARG A 98 -8.61 -12.14 4.17
CA ARG A 98 -7.64 -11.32 4.90
C ARG A 98 -6.30 -11.46 4.22
N SER A 99 -5.68 -10.34 3.87
CA SER A 99 -4.53 -10.36 2.97
C SER A 99 -3.52 -9.25 3.25
N TYR A 100 -2.34 -9.45 2.68
CA TYR A 100 -1.27 -8.48 2.65
C TYR A 100 -0.46 -8.68 1.36
N MET A 101 0.47 -7.77 1.11
CA MET A 101 1.37 -7.87 -0.04
C MET A 101 2.82 -7.94 0.40
N THR A 102 3.63 -8.59 -0.42
CA THR A 102 5.08 -8.51 -0.31
C THR A 102 5.67 -8.02 -1.63
N LEU A 103 6.82 -7.36 -1.55
CA LEU A 103 7.61 -6.95 -2.71
C LEU A 103 9.02 -7.49 -2.53
N GLU A 104 9.45 -8.35 -3.46
CA GLU A 104 10.81 -8.90 -3.51
C GLU A 104 11.39 -8.63 -4.89
N GLY A 105 12.47 -7.82 -4.94
CA GLY A 105 12.98 -7.35 -6.22
C GLY A 105 11.92 -6.52 -6.92
N GLU A 106 11.40 -7.01 -8.05
CA GLU A 106 10.34 -6.36 -8.81
C GLU A 106 9.04 -7.16 -8.83
N THR A 107 8.92 -8.17 -7.96
CA THR A 107 7.75 -9.05 -7.89
C THR A 107 6.87 -8.69 -6.71
N PHE A 108 5.65 -8.28 -7.02
CA PHE A 108 4.59 -8.05 -6.02
C PHE A 108 3.76 -9.32 -5.88
N THR A 109 3.49 -9.72 -4.64
CA THR A 109 2.72 -10.93 -4.35
C THR A 109 1.64 -10.62 -3.32
N TRP A 110 0.42 -11.06 -3.59
CA TRP A 110 -0.70 -10.97 -2.66
C TRP A 110 -0.85 -12.30 -1.93
N ARG A 111 -0.85 -12.25 -0.61
CA ARG A 111 -0.91 -13.46 0.22
C ARG A 111 -2.04 -13.34 1.24
N THR A 112 -2.65 -14.49 1.55
CA THR A 112 -3.57 -14.59 2.68
C THR A 112 -2.78 -14.61 3.98
N LEU A 113 -3.46 -14.43 5.13
CA LEU A 113 -2.78 -14.53 6.44
C LEU A 113 -2.27 -15.93 6.73
N GLU A 114 -2.79 -16.96 6.04
CA GLU A 114 -2.30 -18.33 6.11
C GLU A 114 -1.06 -18.55 5.24
N GLY A 115 -0.65 -17.55 4.47
CA GLY A 115 0.55 -17.59 3.64
C GLY A 115 0.32 -18.05 2.20
N GLU A 116 -0.93 -18.28 1.80
CA GLU A 116 -1.26 -18.70 0.45
C GLU A 116 -1.17 -17.52 -0.53
N THR A 117 -0.50 -17.73 -1.66
CA THR A 117 -0.43 -16.73 -2.73
C THR A 117 -1.69 -16.81 -3.60
N PHE A 118 -2.39 -15.69 -3.81
CA PHE A 118 -3.56 -15.68 -4.68
C PHE A 118 -3.45 -14.69 -5.85
N ASN A 119 -2.42 -13.86 -5.88
CA ASN A 119 -2.14 -13.00 -7.03
C ASN A 119 -0.67 -12.59 -7.03
N HIS A 120 -0.16 -12.22 -8.19
CA HIS A 120 1.20 -11.68 -8.31
C HIS A 120 1.28 -10.72 -9.50
N PHE A 121 2.27 -9.83 -9.46
CA PHE A 121 2.56 -8.88 -10.53
C PHE A 121 4.06 -8.69 -10.63
N GLN A 122 4.60 -8.87 -11.84
CA GLN A 122 6.00 -8.63 -12.13
C GLN A 122 6.12 -7.25 -12.78
N ALA A 123 6.77 -6.31 -12.07
CA ALA A 123 6.88 -4.94 -12.56
C ALA A 123 7.71 -4.86 -13.85
N GLY A 124 8.80 -5.58 -13.85
CA GLY A 124 9.73 -5.54 -14.98
C GLY A 124 10.44 -4.18 -15.11
N THR A 125 11.36 -4.08 -16.02
CA THR A 125 12.08 -2.85 -16.34
C THR A 125 11.90 -2.49 -17.79
#